data_4e5070235a15d903812407f34f72aaa3
#
_entry.id   4e5070235a15d903812407f34f72aaa3
#
_cell.length_a   1.000
_cell.length_b   1.000
_cell.length_c   1.000
_cell.angle_alpha   90.00
_cell.angle_beta   90.00
_cell.angle_gamma   90.00
#
_symmetry.space_group_name_H-M   'P 1'
#
loop_
_entity.id
_entity.type
_entity.pdbx_description
1 polymer ?
#
loop_
_entity_poly.entity_id
_entity_poly.type
_entity_poly.pdbx_seq_one_letter_code
_entity_poly.pdbx_strand_id
1 'polypeptide(L)'
;MKCLFKMLSIIIIMLSTFTLFISPSTYANEDENWTKIKNRGELRVGLSADYAPLEFEKTIHGKTEYAGVDIELAKKIAKDNHLKLKIVNMQFDSLLGALKTGKIDIIISGMTTTPERKKEVDFTKPYMITNNVMMIKKDDAKRYQNIKDFEGKKIAAQKGTDQEKIAQTEIEDSKISSLNRLPEAILSLKSGKVAGVVVEKPVGEAYLKQNSELTFSKIKFNEEKKQTCIAVPKNSPVLLDKLNQTIDNVKEKNLIDQYMTKAAEDMQDDGNFISKYGSFFIKGIKNTILISLL
;
A
#
# COMPACT_ATOMS: atom_id res chain seq x y z
N MET A 1 39.32 10.04 69.90
CA MET A 1 39.31 8.96 68.88
C MET A 1 37.91 8.34 68.62
N LYS A 2 37.12 7.97 69.65
CA LYS A 2 35.79 7.34 69.46
C LYS A 2 34.73 8.22 68.76
N CYS A 3 34.78 9.55 68.90
CA CYS A 3 33.83 10.48 68.28
C CYS A 3 34.12 10.69 66.78
N LEU A 4 35.39 10.72 66.40
CA LEU A 4 35.81 10.88 64.99
C LEU A 4 35.46 9.64 64.15
N PHE A 5 35.54 8.43 64.73
CA PHE A 5 35.13 7.18 64.08
C PHE A 5 33.62 7.08 63.84
N LYS A 6 32.79 7.60 64.77
CA LYS A 6 31.33 7.63 64.61
C LYS A 6 30.91 8.65 63.52
N MET A 7 31.56 9.81 63.42
CA MET A 7 31.28 10.76 62.36
C MET A 7 31.68 10.22 61.00
N LEU A 8 32.84 9.53 60.92
CA LEU A 8 33.29 8.93 59.63
C LEU A 8 32.36 7.81 59.17
N SER A 9 31.82 6.99 60.10
CA SER A 9 30.85 5.95 59.78
C SER A 9 29.51 6.51 59.26
N ILE A 10 29.02 7.64 59.79
CA ILE A 10 27.79 8.31 59.36
C ILE A 10 27.95 8.89 57.94
N ILE A 11 29.10 9.48 57.65
CA ILE A 11 29.40 10.05 56.34
C ILE A 11 29.47 8.95 55.23
N ILE A 12 30.07 7.78 55.58
CA ILE A 12 30.15 6.64 54.66
C ILE A 12 28.75 6.02 54.41
N ILE A 13 27.88 5.97 55.39
CA ILE A 13 26.50 5.51 55.25
C ILE A 13 25.65 6.50 54.42
N MET A 14 25.84 7.84 54.60
CA MET A 14 25.18 8.83 53.77
C MET A 14 25.67 8.84 52.32
N LEU A 15 26.96 8.56 52.07
CA LEU A 15 27.46 8.42 50.69
C LEU A 15 26.96 7.15 50.00
N SER A 16 26.77 6.04 50.71
CA SER A 16 26.26 4.79 50.12
C SER A 16 24.77 4.81 49.82
N THR A 17 23.98 5.66 50.45
CA THR A 17 22.54 5.81 50.19
C THR A 17 22.28 6.74 48.96
N PHE A 18 23.24 7.59 48.57
CA PHE A 18 23.09 8.51 47.42
C PHE A 18 23.36 7.82 46.08
N THR A 19 24.02 6.65 46.04
CA THR A 19 24.33 5.93 44.83
C THR A 19 23.19 4.99 44.38
N LEU A 20 22.12 4.82 45.16
CA LEU A 20 21.00 3.93 44.84
C LEU A 20 19.85 4.58 44.06
N PHE A 21 19.95 5.88 43.72
CA PHE A 21 18.92 6.60 42.95
C PHE A 21 19.34 6.98 41.54
N ILE A 22 20.49 6.49 41.06
CA ILE A 22 20.77 6.53 39.62
C ILE A 22 20.08 5.31 39.01
N SER A 23 18.74 5.37 38.89
CA SER A 23 18.04 4.49 37.95
C SER A 23 18.71 4.72 36.58
N PRO A 24 19.24 3.68 35.93
CA PRO A 24 19.64 3.84 34.55
C PRO A 24 18.37 4.34 33.84
N SER A 25 18.40 5.57 33.34
CA SER A 25 17.46 5.97 32.33
C SER A 25 17.60 4.92 31.25
N THR A 26 16.66 4.00 31.19
CA THR A 26 16.40 3.22 29.99
C THR A 26 16.22 4.29 28.91
N TYR A 27 17.29 4.55 28.16
CA TYR A 27 17.15 5.22 26.87
C TYR A 27 16.16 4.32 26.10
N ALA A 28 14.88 4.64 26.22
CA ALA A 28 13.91 4.19 25.25
C ALA A 28 14.53 4.56 23.91
N ASN A 29 14.87 3.58 23.13
CA ASN A 29 15.47 3.77 21.82
C ASN A 29 14.50 4.69 21.10
N GLU A 30 14.81 6.00 21.08
CA GLU A 30 13.92 6.99 20.47
C GLU A 30 13.78 6.56 19.03
N ASP A 31 12.57 6.15 18.64
CA ASP A 31 12.25 5.87 17.25
C ASP A 31 12.42 7.18 16.45
N GLU A 32 13.60 7.34 15.88
CA GLU A 32 13.98 8.55 15.15
C GLU A 32 12.97 8.83 14.01
N ASN A 33 12.44 7.78 13.38
CA ASN A 33 11.47 7.91 12.30
C ASN A 33 10.14 8.47 12.83
N TRP A 34 9.64 7.91 13.94
CA TRP A 34 8.43 8.43 14.58
C TRP A 34 8.60 9.86 15.06
N THR A 35 9.72 10.19 15.70
CA THR A 35 10.03 11.53 16.17
C THR A 35 10.07 12.55 15.03
N LYS A 36 10.68 12.22 13.90
CA LYS A 36 10.69 13.05 12.67
C LYS A 36 9.26 13.28 12.13
N ILE A 37 8.44 12.24 12.07
CA ILE A 37 7.05 12.33 11.60
C ILE A 37 6.24 13.25 12.53
N LYS A 38 6.32 13.01 13.84
CA LYS A 38 5.60 13.77 14.85
C LYS A 38 5.98 15.26 14.85
N ASN A 39 7.28 15.57 14.80
CA ASN A 39 7.77 16.95 14.78
C ASN A 39 7.35 17.69 13.51
N ARG A 40 7.26 17.00 12.37
CA ARG A 40 6.76 17.56 11.11
C ARG A 40 5.23 17.73 11.12
N GLY A 41 4.50 16.98 11.93
CA GLY A 41 3.03 16.98 11.98
C GLY A 41 2.38 16.42 10.72
N GLU A 42 3.12 15.69 9.88
CA GLU A 42 2.69 15.16 8.58
C GLU A 42 3.18 13.73 8.38
N LEU A 43 2.28 12.83 7.94
CA LEU A 43 2.58 11.46 7.55
C LEU A 43 2.62 11.37 6.02
N ARG A 44 3.79 11.05 5.46
CA ARG A 44 3.99 10.86 4.01
C ARG A 44 3.82 9.40 3.67
N VAL A 45 2.74 9.08 2.95
CA VAL A 45 2.38 7.73 2.53
C VAL A 45 2.72 7.55 1.07
N GLY A 46 3.64 6.63 0.76
CA GLY A 46 3.97 6.21 -0.59
C GLY A 46 3.01 5.13 -1.08
N LEU A 47 2.55 5.27 -2.32
CA LEU A 47 1.67 4.29 -2.98
C LEU A 47 1.77 4.43 -4.50
N SER A 48 1.23 3.43 -5.23
CA SER A 48 1.08 3.44 -6.69
C SER A 48 -0.42 3.47 -7.04
N ALA A 49 -0.95 4.68 -7.30
CA ALA A 49 -2.39 4.92 -7.42
C ALA A 49 -2.96 4.46 -8.78
N ASP A 50 -2.74 3.20 -9.12
CA ASP A 50 -3.21 2.53 -10.33
C ASP A 50 -3.68 1.07 -10.08
N TYR A 51 -3.95 0.75 -8.81
CA TYR A 51 -4.23 -0.61 -8.35
C TYR A 51 -5.61 -0.71 -7.66
N ALA A 52 -6.65 -0.26 -8.39
CA ALA A 52 -8.04 -0.31 -7.88
C ALA A 52 -8.47 -1.75 -7.52
N PRO A 53 -9.21 -1.98 -6.44
CA PRO A 53 -9.85 -1.01 -5.53
C PRO A 53 -8.99 -0.58 -4.34
N LEU A 54 -7.69 -0.98 -4.29
CA LEU A 54 -6.83 -0.68 -3.15
C LEU A 54 -6.41 0.79 -3.16
N GLU A 55 -5.82 1.27 -4.25
CA GLU A 55 -5.45 2.67 -4.43
C GLU A 55 -5.55 3.08 -5.91
N PHE A 56 -6.23 4.18 -6.18
CA PHE A 56 -6.42 4.68 -7.53
C PHE A 56 -6.68 6.18 -7.55
N GLU A 57 -6.41 6.79 -8.70
CA GLU A 57 -6.78 8.16 -8.98
C GLU A 57 -8.21 8.22 -9.49
N LYS A 58 -9.00 9.17 -8.98
CA LYS A 58 -10.30 9.55 -9.53
C LYS A 58 -10.35 11.03 -9.82
N THR A 59 -11.14 11.43 -10.80
CA THR A 59 -11.32 12.83 -11.18
C THR A 59 -12.68 13.34 -10.72
N ILE A 60 -12.71 14.30 -9.78
CA ILE A 60 -13.92 14.96 -9.30
C ILE A 60 -13.85 16.43 -9.67
N HIS A 61 -14.82 16.92 -10.44
CA HIS A 61 -14.87 18.33 -10.88
C HIS A 61 -13.55 18.84 -11.49
N GLY A 62 -12.85 17.97 -12.23
CA GLY A 62 -11.57 18.30 -12.89
C GLY A 62 -10.35 18.31 -11.97
N LYS A 63 -10.48 17.88 -10.72
CA LYS A 63 -9.37 17.70 -9.78
C LYS A 63 -9.09 16.20 -9.59
N THR A 64 -7.82 15.85 -9.60
CA THR A 64 -7.38 14.49 -9.26
C THR A 64 -7.41 14.31 -7.74
N GLU A 65 -8.11 13.27 -7.31
CA GLU A 65 -8.16 12.82 -5.93
C GLU A 65 -7.74 11.35 -5.85
N TYR A 66 -7.31 10.91 -4.67
CA TYR A 66 -6.96 9.52 -4.42
C TYR A 66 -8.09 8.83 -3.66
N ALA A 67 -8.43 7.62 -4.09
CA ALA A 67 -9.46 6.79 -3.50
C ALA A 67 -9.00 5.33 -3.36
N GLY A 68 -9.75 4.53 -2.61
CA GLY A 68 -9.47 3.11 -2.40
C GLY A 68 -9.23 2.74 -0.95
N VAL A 69 -9.12 1.44 -0.71
CA VAL A 69 -8.95 0.85 0.63
C VAL A 69 -7.72 1.41 1.34
N ASP A 70 -6.59 1.46 0.63
CA ASP A 70 -5.30 1.91 1.16
C ASP A 70 -5.31 3.41 1.47
N ILE A 71 -6.08 4.19 0.71
CA ILE A 71 -6.30 5.62 0.97
C ILE A 71 -7.13 5.82 2.25
N GLU A 72 -8.21 5.06 2.44
CA GLU A 72 -9.03 5.15 3.64
C GLU A 72 -8.24 4.68 4.88
N LEU A 73 -7.43 3.63 4.75
CA LEU A 73 -6.52 3.18 5.80
C LEU A 73 -5.49 4.27 6.15
N ALA A 74 -4.88 4.91 5.15
CA ALA A 74 -3.94 6.02 5.35
C ALA A 74 -4.59 7.21 6.07
N LYS A 75 -5.82 7.59 5.67
CA LYS A 75 -6.61 8.63 6.35
C LYS A 75 -6.86 8.28 7.81
N LYS A 76 -7.25 7.02 8.08
CA LYS A 76 -7.50 6.54 9.45
C LYS A 76 -6.23 6.61 10.30
N ILE A 77 -5.09 6.12 9.79
CA ILE A 77 -3.81 6.17 10.48
C ILE A 77 -3.41 7.62 10.81
N ALA A 78 -3.49 8.53 9.84
CA ALA A 78 -3.16 9.92 10.04
C ALA A 78 -4.06 10.58 11.11
N LYS A 79 -5.37 10.30 11.05
CA LYS A 79 -6.37 10.79 12.03
C LYS A 79 -6.08 10.26 13.44
N ASP A 80 -5.84 8.96 13.59
CA ASP A 80 -5.61 8.32 14.90
C ASP A 80 -4.34 8.85 15.58
N ASN A 81 -3.37 9.31 14.79
CA ASN A 81 -2.11 9.85 15.27
C ASN A 81 -2.02 11.39 15.24
N HIS A 82 -3.12 12.09 14.96
CA HIS A 82 -3.21 13.56 14.89
C HIS A 82 -2.21 14.19 13.89
N LEU A 83 -2.00 13.51 12.73
CA LEU A 83 -1.09 13.94 11.67
C LEU A 83 -1.87 14.40 10.44
N LYS A 84 -1.28 15.31 9.67
CA LYS A 84 -1.74 15.60 8.31
C LYS A 84 -1.33 14.45 7.39
N LEU A 85 -2.22 14.02 6.49
CA LEU A 85 -1.90 13.03 5.49
C LEU A 85 -1.34 13.69 4.24
N LYS A 86 -0.21 13.17 3.75
CA LYS A 86 0.34 13.50 2.43
C LYS A 86 0.55 12.23 1.62
N ILE A 87 -0.21 12.09 0.55
CA ILE A 87 -0.03 11.01 -0.42
C ILE A 87 1.12 11.37 -1.36
N VAL A 88 2.03 10.42 -1.57
CA VAL A 88 3.15 10.52 -2.52
C VAL A 88 3.01 9.39 -3.53
N ASN A 89 2.35 9.69 -4.65
CA ASN A 89 2.13 8.73 -5.73
C ASN A 89 3.40 8.55 -6.56
N MET A 90 3.79 7.29 -6.80
CA MET A 90 4.94 6.91 -7.63
C MET A 90 4.79 5.48 -8.15
N GLN A 91 5.67 5.05 -9.05
CA GLN A 91 5.69 3.67 -9.52
C GLN A 91 5.99 2.69 -8.37
N PHE A 92 5.35 1.53 -8.39
CA PHE A 92 5.43 0.53 -7.30
C PHE A 92 6.87 0.09 -7.02
N ASP A 93 7.66 -0.15 -8.05
CA ASP A 93 9.07 -0.57 -7.93
C ASP A 93 9.98 0.49 -7.28
N SER A 94 9.55 1.75 -7.25
CA SER A 94 10.30 2.86 -6.63
C SER A 94 10.00 3.05 -5.14
N LEU A 95 8.93 2.45 -4.62
CA LEU A 95 8.44 2.68 -3.26
C LEU A 95 9.46 2.31 -2.17
N LEU A 96 10.09 1.13 -2.27
CA LEU A 96 11.09 0.69 -1.29
C LEU A 96 12.30 1.63 -1.25
N GLY A 97 12.79 2.07 -2.40
CA GLY A 97 13.86 3.06 -2.48
C GLY A 97 13.49 4.40 -1.86
N ALA A 98 12.26 4.87 -2.09
CA ALA A 98 11.75 6.10 -1.50
C ALA A 98 11.59 6.02 0.03
N LEU A 99 11.19 4.85 0.55
CA LEU A 99 11.11 4.59 1.99
C LEU A 99 12.50 4.61 2.63
N LYS A 100 13.46 3.90 2.05
CA LYS A 100 14.85 3.81 2.54
C LYS A 100 15.56 5.16 2.56
N THR A 101 15.26 6.04 1.60
CA THR A 101 15.85 7.39 1.52
C THR A 101 15.09 8.43 2.33
N GLY A 102 14.01 8.06 3.02
CA GLY A 102 13.19 8.96 3.82
C GLY A 102 12.38 9.99 3.01
N LYS A 103 12.17 9.73 1.70
CA LYS A 103 11.27 10.53 0.86
C LYS A 103 9.81 10.34 1.26
N ILE A 104 9.47 9.15 1.72
CA ILE A 104 8.19 8.76 2.32
C ILE A 104 8.44 8.14 3.69
N ASP A 105 7.43 8.08 4.54
CA ASP A 105 7.53 7.59 5.92
C ASP A 105 7.05 6.14 6.03
N ILE A 106 6.04 5.78 5.25
CA ILE A 106 5.46 4.41 5.18
C ILE A 106 5.02 4.12 3.75
N ILE A 107 4.85 2.82 3.44
CA ILE A 107 4.23 2.38 2.19
C ILE A 107 2.90 1.70 2.53
N ILE A 108 1.82 2.17 1.90
CA ILE A 108 0.52 1.49 1.86
C ILE A 108 0.14 1.40 0.38
N SER A 109 0.33 0.22 -0.24
CA SER A 109 0.18 0.03 -1.69
C SER A 109 0.01 -1.46 -2.04
N GLY A 110 -0.99 -2.11 -1.43
CA GLY A 110 -1.20 -3.55 -1.64
C GLY A 110 0.06 -4.40 -1.36
N MET A 111 1.01 -3.90 -0.57
CA MET A 111 2.34 -4.48 -0.49
C MET A 111 2.36 -5.78 0.32
N THR A 112 2.81 -6.86 -0.32
CA THR A 112 3.00 -8.16 0.30
C THR A 112 4.35 -8.25 1.00
N THR A 113 4.39 -8.96 2.11
CA THR A 113 5.66 -9.32 2.77
C THR A 113 6.37 -10.42 1.99
N THR A 114 7.63 -10.20 1.61
CA THR A 114 8.50 -11.24 1.07
C THR A 114 9.79 -11.34 1.89
N PRO A 115 10.51 -12.49 1.84
CA PRO A 115 11.79 -12.63 2.53
C PRO A 115 12.80 -11.56 2.12
N GLU A 116 12.82 -11.16 0.85
CA GLU A 116 13.70 -10.14 0.31
C GLU A 116 13.37 -8.77 0.89
N ARG A 117 12.08 -8.39 0.86
CA ARG A 117 11.61 -7.10 1.40
C ARG A 117 11.82 -7.00 2.90
N LYS A 118 11.61 -8.11 3.65
CA LYS A 118 11.86 -8.17 5.11
C LYS A 118 13.32 -7.93 5.50
N LYS A 119 14.27 -8.13 4.60
CA LYS A 119 15.68 -7.77 4.87
C LYS A 119 15.90 -6.25 4.88
N GLU A 120 15.11 -5.51 4.12
CA GLU A 120 15.29 -4.08 3.87
C GLU A 120 14.38 -3.18 4.71
N VAL A 121 13.16 -3.64 5.00
CA VAL A 121 12.13 -2.89 5.72
C VAL A 121 11.44 -3.77 6.76
N ASP A 122 10.71 -3.15 7.69
CA ASP A 122 9.83 -3.86 8.62
C ASP A 122 8.36 -3.75 8.14
N PHE A 123 7.51 -4.66 8.62
CA PHE A 123 6.12 -4.74 8.21
C PHE A 123 5.22 -4.80 9.43
N THR A 124 4.05 -4.18 9.32
CA THR A 124 2.97 -4.30 10.30
C THR A 124 2.36 -5.71 10.29
N LYS A 125 1.44 -5.94 11.21
CA LYS A 125 0.43 -6.99 11.07
C LYS A 125 -0.30 -6.81 9.73
N PRO A 126 -0.78 -7.90 9.09
CA PRO A 126 -1.52 -7.77 7.84
C PRO A 126 -2.86 -7.09 8.08
N TYR A 127 -3.21 -6.11 7.24
CA TYR A 127 -4.54 -5.51 7.23
C TYR A 127 -5.51 -6.24 6.30
N MET A 128 -4.98 -7.01 5.32
CA MET A 128 -5.75 -7.84 4.41
C MET A 128 -5.03 -9.15 4.10
N ILE A 129 -5.79 -10.20 3.81
CA ILE A 129 -5.28 -11.49 3.34
C ILE A 129 -5.98 -11.82 2.02
N THR A 130 -5.20 -12.13 1.00
CA THR A 130 -5.68 -12.37 -0.36
C THR A 130 -4.92 -13.52 -1.03
N ASN A 131 -5.12 -13.73 -2.31
CA ASN A 131 -4.38 -14.65 -3.17
C ASN A 131 -4.21 -14.05 -4.57
N ASN A 132 -3.25 -14.58 -5.33
CA ASN A 132 -3.06 -14.21 -6.72
C ASN A 132 -3.91 -15.10 -7.66
N VAL A 133 -4.29 -14.52 -8.78
CA VAL A 133 -5.06 -15.16 -9.84
C VAL A 133 -4.47 -14.79 -11.20
N MET A 134 -4.72 -15.66 -12.19
CA MET A 134 -4.41 -15.37 -13.58
C MET A 134 -5.67 -14.86 -14.29
N MET A 135 -5.63 -13.61 -14.73
CA MET A 135 -6.66 -13.02 -15.57
C MET A 135 -6.36 -13.31 -17.05
N ILE A 136 -7.37 -13.72 -17.80
CA ILE A 136 -7.28 -14.08 -19.23
C ILE A 136 -8.47 -13.48 -19.99
N LYS A 137 -8.41 -13.54 -21.33
CA LYS A 137 -9.59 -13.25 -22.15
C LYS A 137 -10.60 -14.39 -22.00
N LYS A 138 -11.88 -14.07 -22.00
CA LYS A 138 -12.98 -15.03 -21.85
C LYS A 138 -12.99 -16.06 -22.96
N ASP A 139 -12.66 -15.66 -24.18
CA ASP A 139 -12.59 -16.52 -25.35
C ASP A 139 -11.46 -17.57 -25.23
N ASP A 140 -10.43 -17.28 -24.46
CA ASP A 140 -9.31 -18.18 -24.23
C ASP A 140 -9.53 -19.11 -23.01
N ALA A 141 -10.68 -19.04 -22.32
CA ALA A 141 -10.93 -19.81 -21.09
C ALA A 141 -10.86 -21.32 -21.27
N LYS A 142 -11.20 -21.84 -22.46
CA LYS A 142 -11.07 -23.27 -22.80
C LYS A 142 -9.63 -23.68 -23.11
N ARG A 143 -8.79 -22.73 -23.53
CA ARG A 143 -7.39 -22.94 -23.92
C ARG A 143 -6.46 -22.94 -22.71
N TYR A 144 -6.72 -22.09 -21.71
CA TYR A 144 -5.85 -21.87 -20.56
C TYR A 144 -6.47 -22.42 -19.27
N GLN A 145 -6.47 -23.75 -19.13
CA GLN A 145 -7.07 -24.43 -17.97
C GLN A 145 -6.04 -24.88 -16.93
N ASN A 146 -4.79 -25.13 -17.34
CA ASN A 146 -3.70 -25.60 -16.52
C ASN A 146 -2.51 -24.64 -16.62
N ILE A 147 -1.64 -24.64 -15.62
CA ILE A 147 -0.47 -23.76 -15.61
C ILE A 147 0.46 -24.02 -16.81
N LYS A 148 0.56 -25.28 -17.25
CA LYS A 148 1.31 -25.71 -18.45
C LYS A 148 0.81 -25.11 -19.76
N ASP A 149 -0.45 -24.73 -19.83
CA ASP A 149 -1.02 -24.09 -21.04
C ASP A 149 -0.40 -22.70 -21.30
N PHE A 150 0.27 -22.13 -20.29
CA PHE A 150 0.97 -20.86 -20.35
C PHE A 150 2.47 -20.99 -20.64
N GLU A 151 3.04 -22.21 -20.75
CA GLU A 151 4.44 -22.43 -21.08
C GLU A 151 4.80 -21.71 -22.41
N GLY A 152 5.91 -20.97 -22.40
CA GLY A 152 6.37 -20.18 -23.53
C GLY A 152 5.50 -18.99 -23.91
N LYS A 153 4.40 -18.72 -23.18
CA LYS A 153 3.50 -17.58 -23.46
C LYS A 153 4.03 -16.29 -22.82
N LYS A 154 3.60 -15.19 -23.39
CA LYS A 154 3.87 -13.87 -22.83
C LYS A 154 2.84 -13.56 -21.73
N ILE A 155 3.32 -13.35 -20.52
CA ILE A 155 2.51 -13.04 -19.33
C ILE A 155 2.86 -11.63 -18.85
N ALA A 156 1.88 -10.82 -18.51
CA ALA A 156 2.12 -9.51 -17.93
C ALA A 156 1.92 -9.51 -16.42
N ALA A 157 2.69 -8.66 -15.76
CA ALA A 157 2.53 -8.30 -14.36
C ALA A 157 3.06 -6.87 -14.13
N GLN A 158 2.67 -6.25 -13.05
CA GLN A 158 3.23 -4.97 -12.66
C GLN A 158 4.67 -5.17 -12.15
N LYS A 159 5.56 -4.31 -12.59
CA LYS A 159 6.99 -4.38 -12.30
C LYS A 159 7.29 -4.26 -10.79
N GLY A 160 8.21 -5.07 -10.31
CA GLY A 160 8.65 -5.08 -8.91
C GLY A 160 7.66 -5.72 -7.94
N THR A 161 6.55 -6.29 -8.45
CA THR A 161 5.54 -6.96 -7.63
C THR A 161 5.88 -8.44 -7.42
N ASP A 162 5.19 -9.02 -6.46
CA ASP A 162 5.22 -10.46 -6.23
C ASP A 162 4.54 -11.23 -7.37
N GLN A 163 3.54 -10.64 -8.01
CA GLN A 163 2.88 -11.17 -9.20
C GLN A 163 3.85 -11.36 -10.37
N GLU A 164 4.79 -10.43 -10.54
CA GLU A 164 5.85 -10.58 -11.53
C GLU A 164 6.76 -11.77 -11.19
N LYS A 165 7.17 -11.90 -9.92
CA LYS A 165 7.98 -13.04 -9.45
C LYS A 165 7.26 -14.37 -9.65
N ILE A 166 5.98 -14.48 -9.32
CA ILE A 166 5.16 -15.67 -9.53
C ILE A 166 5.12 -16.04 -11.02
N ALA A 167 4.87 -15.07 -11.89
CA ALA A 167 4.88 -15.32 -13.33
C ALA A 167 6.23 -15.85 -13.83
N GLN A 168 7.34 -15.38 -13.25
CA GLN A 168 8.70 -15.81 -13.58
C GLN A 168 9.03 -17.22 -13.07
N THR A 169 8.53 -17.58 -11.89
CA THR A 169 8.99 -18.77 -11.17
C THR A 169 8.04 -19.95 -11.28
N GLU A 170 6.75 -19.72 -11.51
CA GLU A 170 5.74 -20.80 -11.54
C GLU A 170 5.29 -21.15 -12.96
N ILE A 171 5.58 -20.33 -13.97
CA ILE A 171 5.22 -20.61 -15.37
C ILE A 171 6.50 -20.84 -16.16
N GLU A 172 6.72 -22.10 -16.53
CA GLU A 172 7.92 -22.54 -17.25
C GLU A 172 8.02 -21.82 -18.61
N ASP A 173 9.26 -21.40 -18.96
CA ASP A 173 9.59 -20.70 -20.21
C ASP A 173 8.73 -19.46 -20.52
N SER A 174 8.01 -18.91 -19.54
CA SER A 174 7.18 -17.74 -19.76
C SER A 174 8.01 -16.51 -20.11
N LYS A 175 7.48 -15.69 -21.05
CA LYS A 175 8.06 -14.40 -21.39
C LYS A 175 7.37 -13.31 -20.59
N ILE A 176 8.09 -12.70 -19.65
CA ILE A 176 7.47 -11.70 -18.77
C ILE A 176 7.41 -10.33 -19.44
N SER A 177 6.23 -9.75 -19.47
CA SER A 177 5.99 -8.35 -19.83
C SER A 177 5.83 -7.56 -18.54
N SER A 178 6.97 -7.08 -18.02
CA SER A 178 6.99 -6.18 -16.86
C SER A 178 6.49 -4.80 -17.24
N LEU A 179 5.38 -4.36 -16.67
CA LEU A 179 4.76 -3.07 -16.97
C LEU A 179 4.73 -2.19 -15.72
N ASN A 180 4.94 -0.90 -15.90
CA ASN A 180 5.03 0.02 -14.78
C ASN A 180 3.68 0.19 -14.06
N ARG A 181 2.58 0.05 -14.81
CA ARG A 181 1.22 0.27 -14.32
C ARG A 181 0.31 -0.91 -14.66
N LEU A 182 -0.55 -1.29 -13.72
CA LEU A 182 -1.50 -2.40 -13.95
C LEU A 182 -2.47 -2.14 -15.12
N PRO A 183 -3.04 -0.94 -15.33
CA PRO A 183 -3.88 -0.67 -16.50
C PRO A 183 -3.22 -0.98 -17.85
N GLU A 184 -1.90 -0.81 -17.96
CA GLU A 184 -1.13 -1.17 -19.16
C GLU A 184 -1.08 -2.68 -19.38
N ALA A 185 -0.98 -3.47 -18.29
CA ALA A 185 -1.03 -4.92 -18.34
C ALA A 185 -2.42 -5.41 -18.79
N ILE A 186 -3.48 -4.82 -18.26
CA ILE A 186 -4.85 -5.13 -18.66
C ILE A 186 -5.10 -4.79 -20.14
N LEU A 187 -4.63 -3.63 -20.60
CA LEU A 187 -4.73 -3.23 -22.02
C LEU A 187 -3.97 -4.21 -22.93
N SER A 188 -2.79 -4.68 -22.49
CA SER A 188 -2.00 -5.67 -23.21
C SER A 188 -2.72 -7.01 -23.32
N LEU A 189 -3.47 -7.43 -22.28
CA LEU A 189 -4.31 -8.62 -22.29
C LEU A 189 -5.49 -8.44 -23.26
N LYS A 190 -6.23 -7.34 -23.15
CA LYS A 190 -7.38 -7.04 -24.03
C LYS A 190 -6.98 -7.03 -25.49
N SER A 191 -5.83 -6.45 -25.82
CA SER A 191 -5.29 -6.40 -27.20
C SER A 191 -4.65 -7.72 -27.67
N GLY A 192 -4.59 -8.76 -26.82
CA GLY A 192 -3.99 -10.06 -27.16
C GLY A 192 -2.45 -10.05 -27.27
N LYS A 193 -1.79 -9.02 -26.77
CA LYS A 193 -0.31 -8.93 -26.71
C LYS A 193 0.28 -9.89 -25.68
N VAL A 194 -0.49 -10.27 -24.65
CA VAL A 194 -0.14 -11.22 -23.61
C VAL A 194 -1.27 -12.25 -23.45
N ALA A 195 -0.92 -13.47 -23.02
CA ALA A 195 -1.88 -14.54 -22.78
C ALA A 195 -2.62 -14.41 -21.46
N GLY A 196 -1.99 -13.76 -20.47
CA GLY A 196 -2.58 -13.56 -19.15
C GLY A 196 -1.90 -12.43 -18.38
N VAL A 197 -2.56 -12.03 -17.30
CA VAL A 197 -2.03 -11.06 -16.30
C VAL A 197 -2.14 -11.70 -14.92
N VAL A 198 -1.04 -11.75 -14.18
CA VAL A 198 -1.06 -12.15 -12.78
C VAL A 198 -1.42 -10.93 -11.94
N VAL A 199 -2.44 -11.06 -11.10
CA VAL A 199 -2.99 -9.97 -10.30
C VAL A 199 -3.59 -10.49 -8.99
N GLU A 200 -3.69 -9.67 -7.97
CA GLU A 200 -4.43 -10.02 -6.76
C GLU A 200 -5.92 -10.18 -7.05
N LYS A 201 -6.55 -11.17 -6.40
CA LYS A 201 -7.95 -11.51 -6.67
C LYS A 201 -8.92 -10.34 -6.50
N PRO A 202 -8.89 -9.53 -5.41
CA PRO A 202 -9.80 -8.39 -5.27
C PRO A 202 -9.63 -7.35 -6.39
N VAL A 203 -8.39 -7.12 -6.83
CA VAL A 203 -8.06 -6.22 -7.93
C VAL A 203 -8.57 -6.78 -9.26
N GLY A 204 -8.31 -8.05 -9.51
CA GLY A 204 -8.84 -8.73 -10.70
C GLY A 204 -10.37 -8.68 -10.75
N GLU A 205 -11.08 -8.94 -9.64
CA GLU A 205 -12.54 -8.85 -9.55
C GLU A 205 -13.06 -7.45 -9.90
N ALA A 206 -12.38 -6.40 -9.47
CA ALA A 206 -12.72 -5.02 -9.82
C ALA A 206 -12.61 -4.77 -11.33
N TYR A 207 -11.53 -5.28 -11.95
CA TYR A 207 -11.37 -5.19 -13.41
C TYR A 207 -12.42 -6.01 -14.19
N LEU A 208 -12.79 -7.21 -13.72
CA LEU A 208 -13.82 -8.03 -14.38
C LEU A 208 -15.19 -7.35 -14.39
N LYS A 209 -15.54 -6.58 -13.36
CA LYS A 209 -16.80 -5.81 -13.32
C LYS A 209 -16.90 -4.78 -14.45
N GLN A 210 -15.77 -4.25 -14.90
CA GLN A 210 -15.70 -3.22 -15.94
C GLN A 210 -15.33 -3.77 -17.33
N ASN A 211 -14.91 -5.05 -17.42
CA ASN A 211 -14.40 -5.66 -18.64
C ASN A 211 -15.00 -7.06 -18.80
N SER A 212 -16.21 -7.14 -19.39
CA SER A 212 -16.97 -8.39 -19.56
C SER A 212 -16.29 -9.42 -20.47
N GLU A 213 -15.31 -8.99 -21.29
CA GLU A 213 -14.48 -9.80 -22.14
C GLU A 213 -13.35 -10.54 -21.42
N LEU A 214 -13.12 -10.24 -20.13
CA LEU A 214 -12.11 -10.87 -19.28
C LEU A 214 -12.72 -11.89 -18.33
N THR A 215 -11.91 -12.81 -17.85
CA THR A 215 -12.25 -13.80 -16.81
C THR A 215 -11.01 -14.28 -16.09
N PHE A 216 -11.17 -15.04 -15.01
CA PHE A 216 -10.06 -15.76 -14.39
C PHE A 216 -9.87 -17.12 -15.03
N SER A 217 -8.60 -17.52 -15.22
CA SER A 217 -8.24 -18.92 -15.43
C SER A 217 -8.54 -19.73 -14.16
N LYS A 218 -8.73 -21.05 -14.33
CA LYS A 218 -8.93 -21.97 -13.21
C LYS A 218 -7.62 -22.39 -12.52
N ILE A 219 -6.47 -21.95 -13.02
CA ILE A 219 -5.19 -22.28 -12.44
C ILE A 219 -5.07 -21.75 -11.01
N LYS A 220 -4.27 -22.44 -10.21
CA LYS A 220 -3.88 -22.02 -8.87
C LYS A 220 -2.37 -21.93 -8.85
N PHE A 221 -1.86 -20.86 -8.28
CA PHE A 221 -0.45 -20.72 -7.97
C PHE A 221 -0.10 -21.47 -6.68
N ASN A 222 1.17 -21.89 -6.53
CA ASN A 222 1.66 -22.64 -5.36
C ASN A 222 1.76 -21.80 -4.10
N GLU A 223 1.28 -20.59 -4.15
CA GLU A 223 1.44 -19.57 -3.14
C GLU A 223 0.48 -19.78 -1.97
N GLU A 224 1.01 -19.63 -0.76
CA GLU A 224 0.20 -19.44 0.44
C GLU A 224 -0.58 -18.12 0.37
N LYS A 225 -1.60 -18.00 1.26
CA LYS A 225 -2.37 -16.76 1.39
C LYS A 225 -1.45 -15.56 1.57
N LYS A 226 -1.57 -14.57 0.72
CA LYS A 226 -0.79 -13.33 0.77
C LYS A 226 -1.21 -12.46 1.93
N GLN A 227 -0.23 -11.94 2.64
CA GLN A 227 -0.41 -10.98 3.70
C GLN A 227 -0.07 -9.58 3.20
N THR A 228 -1.09 -8.75 3.03
CA THR A 228 -0.92 -7.35 2.63
C THR A 228 -0.70 -6.51 3.89
N CYS A 229 0.43 -5.82 3.95
CA CYS A 229 0.94 -5.13 5.13
C CYS A 229 1.43 -3.72 4.78
N ILE A 230 1.55 -2.87 5.79
CA ILE A 230 2.22 -1.58 5.68
C ILE A 230 3.72 -1.79 5.87
N ALA A 231 4.56 -1.25 4.97
CA ALA A 231 5.99 -1.27 5.14
C ALA A 231 6.48 0.01 5.84
N VAL A 232 7.42 -0.15 6.76
CA VAL A 232 8.05 0.93 7.53
C VAL A 232 9.56 0.82 7.47
N PRO A 233 10.32 1.90 7.70
CA PRO A 233 11.78 1.83 7.80
C PRO A 233 12.21 0.84 8.90
N LYS A 234 13.37 0.23 8.74
CA LYS A 234 13.98 -0.58 9.81
C LYS A 234 14.16 0.24 11.10
N ASN A 235 14.12 -0.46 12.22
CA ASN A 235 14.32 0.14 13.55
C ASN A 235 13.30 1.23 13.90
N SER A 236 12.03 1.02 13.55
CA SER A 236 10.91 1.94 13.82
C SER A 236 9.87 1.30 14.76
N PRO A 237 10.23 0.89 15.98
CA PRO A 237 9.33 0.12 16.85
C PRO A 237 8.10 0.93 17.30
N VAL A 238 8.25 2.22 17.59
CA VAL A 238 7.12 3.07 18.00
C VAL A 238 6.19 3.35 16.83
N LEU A 239 6.74 3.67 15.64
CA LEU A 239 5.95 3.82 14.42
C LEU A 239 5.17 2.53 14.14
N LEU A 240 5.83 1.38 14.19
CA LEU A 240 5.24 0.07 13.95
C LEU A 240 4.09 -0.23 14.92
N ASP A 241 4.27 0.06 16.22
CA ASP A 241 3.25 -0.12 17.24
C ASP A 241 2.03 0.76 16.98
N LYS A 242 2.22 2.06 16.67
CA LYS A 242 1.13 2.98 16.31
C LYS A 242 0.32 2.51 15.13
N LEU A 243 0.97 2.02 14.08
CA LEU A 243 0.30 1.48 12.90
C LEU A 243 -0.47 0.20 13.23
N ASN A 244 0.11 -0.70 14.03
CA ASN A 244 -0.53 -1.94 14.45
C ASN A 244 -1.76 -1.68 15.33
N GLN A 245 -1.75 -0.68 16.20
CA GLN A 245 -2.93 -0.27 17.00
C GLN A 245 -4.08 0.16 16.07
N THR A 246 -3.79 0.94 15.02
CA THR A 246 -4.82 1.31 14.04
C THR A 246 -5.31 0.08 13.27
N ILE A 247 -4.42 -0.82 12.84
CA ILE A 247 -4.80 -2.05 12.12
C ILE A 247 -5.69 -2.95 12.99
N ASP A 248 -5.37 -3.11 14.27
CA ASP A 248 -6.18 -3.89 15.21
C ASP A 248 -7.60 -3.29 15.32
N ASN A 249 -7.73 -1.97 15.45
CA ASN A 249 -9.03 -1.26 15.47
C ASN A 249 -9.79 -1.41 14.13
N VAL A 250 -9.09 -1.34 13.00
CA VAL A 250 -9.66 -1.53 11.65
C VAL A 250 -10.24 -2.95 11.51
N LYS A 251 -9.53 -3.96 12.01
CA LYS A 251 -9.99 -5.37 11.99
C LYS A 251 -11.15 -5.61 12.94
N GLU A 252 -11.05 -5.12 14.17
CA GLU A 252 -12.10 -5.27 15.18
C GLU A 252 -13.44 -4.70 14.69
N LYS A 253 -13.39 -3.56 13.99
CA LYS A 253 -14.58 -2.87 13.43
C LYS A 253 -14.95 -3.29 12.02
N ASN A 254 -14.24 -4.26 11.44
CA ASN A 254 -14.46 -4.74 10.07
C ASN A 254 -14.48 -3.62 9.03
N LEU A 255 -13.56 -2.64 9.16
CA LEU A 255 -13.57 -1.45 8.32
C LEU A 255 -13.04 -1.74 6.90
N ILE A 256 -12.25 -2.79 6.68
CA ILE A 256 -11.74 -3.13 5.34
C ILE A 256 -12.89 -3.41 4.37
N ASP A 257 -13.94 -4.13 4.80
CA ASP A 257 -15.10 -4.41 3.94
C ASP A 257 -15.88 -3.12 3.61
N GLN A 258 -15.96 -2.19 4.57
CA GLN A 258 -16.57 -0.87 4.35
C GLN A 258 -15.74 -0.05 3.35
N TYR A 259 -14.41 -0.09 3.48
CA TYR A 259 -13.51 0.60 2.55
C TYR A 259 -13.57 -0.02 1.14
N MET A 260 -13.71 -1.35 1.03
CA MET A 260 -13.94 -2.03 -0.25
C MET A 260 -15.25 -1.61 -0.90
N THR A 261 -16.33 -1.50 -0.13
CA THR A 261 -17.63 -1.05 -0.63
C THR A 261 -17.52 0.38 -1.15
N LYS A 262 -16.93 1.28 -0.36
CA LYS A 262 -16.71 2.67 -0.76
C LYS A 262 -15.82 2.78 -1.99
N ALA A 263 -14.76 2.00 -2.08
CA ALA A 263 -13.88 1.98 -3.26
C ALA A 263 -14.65 1.55 -4.52
N ALA A 264 -15.55 0.57 -4.39
CA ALA A 264 -16.39 0.14 -5.51
C ALA A 264 -17.36 1.23 -5.97
N GLU A 265 -17.94 2.00 -5.05
CA GLU A 265 -18.77 3.17 -5.35
C GLU A 265 -17.95 4.27 -6.06
N ASP A 266 -16.79 4.61 -5.50
CA ASP A 266 -15.84 5.59 -6.06
C ASP A 266 -15.41 5.23 -7.50
N MET A 267 -15.23 3.93 -7.80
CA MET A 267 -14.91 3.45 -9.16
C MET A 267 -16.08 3.60 -10.16
N GLN A 268 -17.32 3.48 -9.69
CA GLN A 268 -18.49 3.68 -10.54
C GLN A 268 -18.70 5.17 -10.88
N ASP A 269 -18.48 6.06 -9.91
CA ASP A 269 -18.61 7.50 -10.09
C ASP A 269 -17.55 8.05 -11.08
N ASP A 270 -16.32 7.51 -11.10
CA ASP A 270 -15.28 7.91 -12.07
C ASP A 270 -15.66 7.56 -13.52
N GLY A 271 -16.54 6.59 -13.72
CA GLY A 271 -17.13 6.23 -15.03
C GLY A 271 -18.19 7.23 -15.53
N ASN A 272 -18.72 8.13 -14.69
CA ASN A 272 -19.73 9.07 -15.06
C ASN A 272 -19.12 10.31 -15.76
N PHE A 273 -19.37 10.45 -17.07
CA PHE A 273 -18.88 11.55 -17.89
C PHE A 273 -19.24 12.94 -17.33
N ILE A 274 -20.45 13.11 -16.78
CA ILE A 274 -20.90 14.38 -16.20
C ILE A 274 -20.15 14.70 -14.92
N SER A 275 -19.93 13.74 -14.04
CA SER A 275 -19.10 13.89 -12.85
C SER A 275 -17.68 14.31 -13.18
N LYS A 276 -17.08 13.67 -14.19
CA LYS A 276 -15.70 13.87 -14.61
C LYS A 276 -15.46 15.19 -15.36
N TYR A 277 -16.37 15.57 -16.27
CA TYR A 277 -16.18 16.66 -17.20
C TYR A 277 -17.21 17.78 -17.10
N GLY A 278 -18.26 17.63 -16.30
CA GLY A 278 -19.36 18.60 -16.21
C GLY A 278 -18.91 20.02 -15.90
N SER A 279 -17.94 20.20 -15.01
CA SER A 279 -17.39 21.53 -14.68
C SER A 279 -16.66 22.19 -15.84
N PHE A 280 -15.98 21.41 -16.69
CA PHE A 280 -15.31 21.91 -17.89
C PHE A 280 -16.34 22.36 -18.93
N PHE A 281 -17.42 21.58 -19.11
CA PHE A 281 -18.52 21.94 -20.01
C PHE A 281 -19.21 23.24 -19.57
N ILE A 282 -19.53 23.38 -18.29
CA ILE A 282 -20.16 24.59 -17.75
C ILE A 282 -19.24 25.79 -17.93
N LYS A 283 -17.94 25.65 -17.67
CA LYS A 283 -16.96 26.72 -17.86
C LYS A 283 -16.78 27.07 -19.33
N GLY A 284 -16.78 26.08 -20.22
CA GLY A 284 -16.76 26.26 -21.68
C GLY A 284 -17.98 27.03 -22.17
N ILE A 285 -19.19 26.64 -21.77
CA ILE A 285 -20.43 27.33 -22.11
C ILE A 285 -20.42 28.78 -21.62
N LYS A 286 -20.04 29.03 -20.36
CA LYS A 286 -19.91 30.40 -19.82
C LYS A 286 -18.96 31.26 -20.64
N ASN A 287 -17.79 30.74 -21.00
CA ASN A 287 -16.81 31.45 -21.80
C ASN A 287 -17.34 31.75 -23.24
N THR A 288 -18.03 30.79 -23.84
CA THR A 288 -18.64 30.96 -25.17
C THR A 288 -19.71 32.05 -25.15
N ILE A 289 -20.60 32.04 -24.14
CA ILE A 289 -21.62 33.07 -23.97
C ILE A 289 -20.97 34.45 -23.75
N LEU A 290 -19.92 34.53 -22.91
CA LEU A 290 -19.23 35.78 -22.64
C LEU A 290 -18.57 36.38 -23.92
N ILE A 291 -17.96 35.54 -24.75
CA ILE A 291 -17.32 35.95 -26.01
C ILE A 291 -18.37 36.34 -27.07
N SER A 292 -19.53 35.70 -27.07
CA SER A 292 -20.62 36.03 -28.03
C SER A 292 -21.38 37.31 -27.68
N LEU A 293 -21.20 37.84 -26.48
CA LEU A 293 -21.78 39.09 -25.99
C LEU A 293 -20.84 40.31 -26.14
N LEU A 294 -19.59 40.08 -26.56
CA LEU A 294 -18.58 41.09 -26.89
C LEU A 294 -18.58 41.34 -28.38
#